data_0fb879bcec4d9b957c5bfa14eded106a
#
_entry.id   0fb879bcec4d9b957c5bfa14eded106a
#
_cell.length_a   1.000
_cell.length_b   1.000
_cell.length_c   1.000
_cell.angle_alpha   90.00
_cell.angle_beta   90.00
_cell.angle_gamma   90.00
#
_symmetry.space_group_name_H-M   'P 1'
#
loop_
_entity.id
_entity.type
_entity.pdbx_description
1 polymer ?
#
loop_
_entity_poly.entity_id
_entity_poly.type
_entity_poly.pdbx_seq_one_letter_code
_entity_poly.pdbx_strand_id
1 'polypeptide(L)'
;MTATDLSLTKQDAVKLFQRKRLIGFGIPAVIFAYLVYIFFAFDIPGLAGRANLDNAVTLASDSWSHKVHVTRDNRSGEITYAFEGERKGTYPEGQRPDWVSGDEVITIDLGRNHIVRYLPDSRTEIEIPGFPLINVRAEGRALTSNLPEDLPDWISASNRRIGITTPEGRITLTGARTEVFNYFPGWELFWFTLDSPYHGQGLGTILFGERLDPDRGNLAGAVSDWWNNAMWRHKDVAWAIGETILMAFLGTMGAAIIALPLAFMAAKRFSPVMMLRAATRRVFDFVRGVDALIWTVVLARAFGPGPLTGALAILITDTGTFGKIFSEALENVDQKQIEGVESTGAKPLQRYRFGVIPQVVPVLLAQILYFLESNTRSATIIGAITGGGIGLMLTQAIQTQKNWEEVAYYIVLIVVMVMFMDWFSGWLRGKLIGRKD
;
A
#
# COMPACT_ATOMS: atom_id res chain seq x y z
N MET A 1 -13.84 -54.93 -46.56
CA MET A 1 -13.21 -53.57 -46.73
C MET A 1 -12.52 -53.58 -48.08
N THR A 2 -13.04 -52.84 -48.99
CA THR A 2 -12.46 -52.73 -50.36
C THR A 2 -11.28 -51.79 -50.35
N ALA A 3 -10.33 -51.91 -51.28
CA ALA A 3 -9.14 -51.05 -51.40
C ALA A 3 -9.47 -49.54 -51.48
N THR A 4 -10.69 -49.24 -51.91
CA THR A 4 -11.26 -47.88 -51.97
C THR A 4 -11.58 -47.31 -50.58
N ASP A 5 -12.09 -48.16 -49.64
CA ASP A 5 -12.37 -47.72 -48.24
C ASP A 5 -11.09 -47.39 -47.47
N LEU A 6 -10.01 -48.14 -47.72
CA LEU A 6 -8.70 -47.90 -47.14
C LEU A 6 -8.02 -46.63 -47.65
N SER A 7 -8.25 -46.24 -48.88
CA SER A 7 -7.69 -45.03 -49.49
C SER A 7 -8.41 -43.77 -48.99
N LEU A 8 -9.74 -43.81 -48.76
CA LEU A 8 -10.52 -42.71 -48.19
C LEU A 8 -10.13 -42.46 -46.72
N THR A 9 -9.99 -43.53 -45.90
CA THR A 9 -9.55 -43.39 -44.51
C THR A 9 -8.11 -42.88 -44.41
N LYS A 10 -7.21 -43.23 -45.32
CA LYS A 10 -5.84 -42.70 -45.34
C LYS A 10 -5.82 -41.20 -45.70
N GLN A 11 -6.64 -40.77 -46.67
CA GLN A 11 -6.74 -39.36 -47.01
C GLN A 11 -7.33 -38.51 -45.89
N ASP A 12 -8.34 -39.01 -45.18
CA ASP A 12 -8.95 -38.33 -44.03
C ASP A 12 -7.98 -38.25 -42.86
N ALA A 13 -7.19 -39.28 -42.60
CA ALA A 13 -6.14 -39.25 -41.58
C ALA A 13 -5.05 -38.19 -41.93
N VAL A 14 -4.60 -38.14 -43.18
CA VAL A 14 -3.62 -37.12 -43.62
C VAL A 14 -4.16 -35.71 -43.48
N LYS A 15 -5.41 -35.45 -43.87
CA LYS A 15 -6.07 -34.14 -43.68
C LYS A 15 -6.17 -33.77 -42.21
N LEU A 16 -6.46 -34.74 -41.33
CA LEU A 16 -6.58 -34.51 -39.90
C LEU A 16 -5.22 -34.18 -39.26
N PHE A 17 -4.16 -34.85 -39.70
CA PHE A 17 -2.78 -34.55 -39.29
C PHE A 17 -2.32 -33.18 -39.80
N GLN A 18 -2.63 -32.84 -41.04
CA GLN A 18 -2.30 -31.51 -41.62
C GLN A 18 -3.04 -30.40 -40.83
N ARG A 19 -4.35 -30.60 -40.56
CA ARG A 19 -5.14 -29.66 -39.78
C ARG A 19 -4.62 -29.50 -38.34
N LYS A 20 -4.28 -30.61 -37.65
CA LYS A 20 -3.67 -30.57 -36.32
C LYS A 20 -2.31 -29.86 -36.34
N ARG A 21 -1.47 -30.12 -37.35
CA ARG A 21 -0.19 -29.43 -37.49
C ARG A 21 -0.35 -27.94 -37.78
N LEU A 22 -1.32 -27.58 -38.62
CA LEU A 22 -1.63 -26.17 -38.93
C LEU A 22 -2.14 -25.43 -37.69
N ILE A 23 -3.01 -26.06 -36.90
CA ILE A 23 -3.49 -25.50 -35.64
C ILE A 23 -2.37 -25.45 -34.61
N GLY A 24 -1.57 -26.52 -34.51
CA GLY A 24 -0.47 -26.63 -33.55
C GLY A 24 0.65 -25.59 -33.71
N PHE A 25 0.93 -25.18 -34.97
CA PHE A 25 1.90 -24.11 -35.25
C PHE A 25 1.24 -22.76 -35.54
N GLY A 26 0.02 -22.78 -36.11
CA GLY A 26 -0.69 -21.54 -36.45
C GLY A 26 -1.12 -20.75 -35.19
N ILE A 27 -1.64 -21.41 -34.16
CA ILE A 27 -2.04 -20.72 -32.92
C ILE A 27 -0.83 -20.04 -32.24
N PRO A 28 0.29 -20.73 -31.98
CA PRO A 28 1.49 -20.07 -31.44
C PRO A 28 2.01 -18.93 -32.32
N ALA A 29 2.00 -19.11 -33.67
CA ALA A 29 2.42 -18.06 -34.56
C ALA A 29 1.53 -16.80 -34.49
N VAL A 30 0.21 -16.98 -34.44
CA VAL A 30 -0.74 -15.86 -34.27
C VAL A 30 -0.55 -15.17 -32.90
N ILE A 31 -0.36 -15.96 -31.85
CA ILE A 31 -0.07 -15.39 -30.50
C ILE A 31 1.23 -14.59 -30.55
N PHE A 32 2.28 -15.13 -31.15
CA PHE A 32 3.56 -14.44 -31.27
C PHE A 32 3.43 -13.14 -32.09
N ALA A 33 2.76 -13.20 -33.22
CA ALA A 33 2.50 -12.02 -34.08
C ALA A 33 1.70 -10.95 -33.29
N TYR A 34 0.73 -11.38 -32.50
CA TYR A 34 -0.06 -10.48 -31.64
C TYR A 34 0.80 -9.86 -30.53
N LEU A 35 1.70 -10.62 -29.90
CA LEU A 35 2.63 -10.09 -28.91
C LEU A 35 3.60 -9.07 -29.53
N VAL A 36 4.10 -9.34 -30.72
CA VAL A 36 4.93 -8.39 -31.47
C VAL A 36 4.15 -7.13 -31.83
N TYR A 37 2.90 -7.28 -32.27
CA TYR A 37 2.02 -6.13 -32.49
C TYR A 37 1.83 -5.30 -31.23
N ILE A 38 1.51 -5.93 -30.09
CA ILE A 38 1.38 -5.25 -28.79
C ILE A 38 2.67 -4.52 -28.42
N PHE A 39 3.82 -5.18 -28.58
CA PHE A 39 5.13 -4.59 -28.26
C PHE A 39 5.37 -3.25 -28.96
N PHE A 40 4.99 -3.15 -30.23
CA PHE A 40 5.10 -1.90 -30.98
C PHE A 40 3.91 -0.95 -30.78
N ALA A 41 2.69 -1.48 -30.64
CA ALA A 41 1.48 -0.67 -30.44
C ALA A 41 1.50 0.10 -29.11
N PHE A 42 2.08 -0.50 -28.06
CA PHE A 42 2.29 0.16 -26.76
C PHE A 42 3.62 0.89 -26.65
N ASP A 43 4.37 1.00 -27.73
CA ASP A 43 5.67 1.71 -27.77
C ASP A 43 6.60 1.31 -26.62
N ILE A 44 6.73 -0.01 -26.36
CA ILE A 44 7.61 -0.52 -25.31
C ILE A 44 9.07 -0.05 -25.46
N PRO A 45 9.67 0.01 -26.68
CA PRO A 45 10.98 0.59 -26.86
C PRO A 45 11.06 2.08 -26.46
N GLY A 46 10.05 2.87 -26.84
CA GLY A 46 9.96 4.27 -26.46
C GLY A 46 9.74 4.45 -24.97
N LEU A 47 8.99 3.56 -24.30
CA LEU A 47 8.84 3.55 -22.86
C LEU A 47 10.18 3.32 -22.14
N ALA A 48 10.99 2.37 -22.63
CA ALA A 48 12.32 2.12 -22.10
C ALA A 48 13.27 3.32 -22.27
N GLY A 49 13.17 4.02 -23.42
CA GLY A 49 13.95 5.24 -23.67
C GLY A 49 13.51 6.45 -22.82
N ARG A 50 12.25 6.47 -22.37
CA ARG A 50 11.70 7.52 -21.49
C ARG A 50 11.85 7.19 -20.00
N ALA A 51 12.32 5.98 -19.65
CA ALA A 51 12.54 5.59 -18.27
C ALA A 51 13.60 6.49 -17.63
N ASN A 52 13.20 7.26 -16.62
CA ASN A 52 14.11 8.11 -15.85
C ASN A 52 14.56 7.35 -14.59
N LEU A 53 15.71 6.68 -14.70
CA LEU A 53 16.29 5.92 -13.59
C LEU A 53 16.72 6.82 -12.43
N ASP A 54 17.15 8.05 -12.71
CA ASP A 54 17.57 8.99 -11.68
C ASP A 54 16.40 9.38 -10.78
N ASN A 55 15.20 9.59 -11.36
CA ASN A 55 13.99 9.81 -10.58
C ASN A 55 13.63 8.59 -9.71
N ALA A 56 13.82 7.37 -10.20
CA ALA A 56 13.57 6.17 -9.43
C ALA A 56 14.56 6.02 -8.26
N VAL A 57 15.83 6.33 -8.48
CA VAL A 57 16.87 6.35 -7.43
C VAL A 57 16.56 7.42 -6.40
N THR A 58 16.17 8.63 -6.82
CA THR A 58 15.77 9.72 -5.93
C THR A 58 14.58 9.31 -5.06
N LEU A 59 13.54 8.71 -5.65
CA LEU A 59 12.37 8.23 -4.89
C LEU A 59 12.74 7.12 -3.89
N ALA A 60 13.63 6.20 -4.29
CA ALA A 60 14.12 5.17 -3.40
C ALA A 60 14.96 5.75 -2.24
N SER A 61 15.80 6.74 -2.51
CA SER A 61 16.57 7.43 -1.47
C SER A 61 15.67 8.23 -0.54
N ASP A 62 14.65 8.91 -1.05
CA ASP A 62 13.65 9.66 -0.25
C ASP A 62 12.86 8.76 0.70
N SER A 63 12.71 7.47 0.37
CA SER A 63 12.06 6.48 1.25
C SER A 63 12.87 6.18 2.53
N TRP A 64 14.16 6.43 2.52
CA TRP A 64 15.09 6.22 3.63
C TRP A 64 15.88 7.48 3.96
N SER A 65 15.30 8.64 3.80
CA SER A 65 15.92 9.91 4.16
C SER A 65 14.94 10.83 4.85
N HIS A 66 15.46 11.69 5.70
CA HIS A 66 14.68 12.79 6.27
C HIS A 66 15.31 14.11 5.83
N LYS A 67 14.49 15.14 5.86
CA LYS A 67 14.88 16.47 5.40
C LYS A 67 14.75 17.45 6.56
N VAL A 68 15.83 18.17 6.82
CA VAL A 68 15.82 19.26 7.78
C VAL A 68 15.95 20.56 7.00
N HIS A 69 15.13 21.55 7.31
CA HIS A 69 15.18 22.83 6.62
C HIS A 69 15.42 24.00 7.57
N VAL A 70 16.15 24.95 7.04
CA VAL A 70 16.35 26.27 7.65
C VAL A 70 15.53 27.25 6.85
N THR A 71 14.54 27.85 7.48
CA THR A 71 13.67 28.81 6.83
C THR A 71 13.89 30.18 7.45
N ARG A 72 14.16 31.19 6.59
CA ARG A 72 14.12 32.60 6.97
C ARG A 72 12.85 33.25 6.41
N ASP A 73 12.01 33.82 7.25
CA ASP A 73 11.00 34.75 6.79
C ASP A 73 11.67 36.05 6.35
N ASN A 74 11.54 36.41 5.06
CA ASN A 74 12.24 37.55 4.48
C ASN A 74 11.63 38.90 4.88
N ARG A 75 10.49 38.92 5.60
CA ARG A 75 9.85 40.13 6.08
C ARG A 75 10.22 40.44 7.52
N SER A 76 10.12 39.44 8.40
CA SER A 76 10.46 39.56 9.83
C SER A 76 11.94 39.32 10.10
N GLY A 77 12.66 38.63 9.22
CA GLY A 77 14.02 38.14 9.47
C GLY A 77 14.11 36.95 10.39
N GLU A 78 12.97 36.44 10.87
CA GLU A 78 12.90 35.28 11.76
C GLU A 78 13.42 34.01 11.08
N ILE A 79 14.24 33.25 11.80
CA ILE A 79 14.81 31.99 11.31
C ILE A 79 14.28 30.85 12.12
N THR A 80 13.75 29.84 11.43
CA THR A 80 13.23 28.60 12.03
C THR A 80 13.97 27.40 11.48
N TYR A 81 14.20 26.43 12.36
CA TYR A 81 14.81 25.13 12.04
C TYR A 81 13.76 24.06 12.23
N ALA A 82 13.47 23.28 11.19
CA ALA A 82 12.42 22.29 11.28
C ALA A 82 12.69 21.06 10.39
N PHE A 83 12.07 19.95 10.73
CA PHE A 83 12.01 18.77 9.87
C PHE A 83 10.91 18.97 8.80
N GLU A 84 11.16 18.58 7.55
CA GLU A 84 10.15 18.66 6.50
C GLU A 84 9.00 17.68 6.79
N GLY A 85 7.77 18.14 6.60
CA GLY A 85 6.55 17.38 6.76
C GLY A 85 5.48 18.17 7.54
N GLU A 86 4.21 17.82 7.34
CA GLU A 86 3.09 18.56 7.96
C GLU A 86 3.06 18.49 9.49
N ARG A 87 3.75 17.51 10.09
CA ARG A 87 3.71 17.22 11.54
C ARG A 87 5.08 17.12 12.15
N LYS A 88 6.11 17.45 11.41
CA LYS A 88 7.49 17.36 11.92
C LYS A 88 7.82 18.60 12.70
N GLY A 89 8.42 18.40 13.88
CA GLY A 89 8.65 19.42 14.86
C GLY A 89 9.68 20.47 14.45
N THR A 90 9.58 21.65 15.01
CA THR A 90 10.62 22.65 15.01
C THR A 90 11.63 22.34 16.11
N TYR A 91 12.89 22.75 15.91
CA TYR A 91 13.85 22.74 17.01
C TYR A 91 13.36 23.70 18.11
N PRO A 92 13.58 23.35 19.40
CA PRO A 92 13.30 24.26 20.50
C PRO A 92 14.03 25.60 20.37
N GLU A 93 13.50 26.65 20.96
CA GLU A 93 14.15 27.96 20.99
C GLU A 93 15.59 27.87 21.53
N GLY A 94 16.53 28.46 20.81
CA GLY A 94 17.96 28.44 21.13
C GLY A 94 18.71 27.18 20.68
N GLN A 95 18.05 26.19 20.16
CA GLN A 95 18.68 25.01 19.54
C GLN A 95 18.72 25.15 18.03
N ARG A 96 19.82 24.73 17.45
CA ARG A 96 20.02 24.71 15.98
C ARG A 96 20.74 23.45 15.55
N PRO A 97 20.59 23.00 14.30
CA PRO A 97 21.37 21.89 13.77
C PRO A 97 22.87 22.20 13.75
N ASP A 98 23.73 21.19 13.91
CA ASP A 98 25.20 21.34 13.95
C ASP A 98 25.80 21.92 12.66
N TRP A 99 25.11 21.76 11.52
CA TRP A 99 25.52 22.31 10.23
C TRP A 99 25.08 23.76 10.00
N VAL A 100 24.56 24.43 11.03
CA VAL A 100 24.18 25.83 11.00
C VAL A 100 24.95 26.62 12.07
N SER A 101 25.59 27.70 11.70
CA SER A 101 26.43 28.52 12.57
C SER A 101 26.23 30.02 12.34
N GLY A 102 26.75 30.84 13.26
CA GLY A 102 26.68 32.30 13.20
C GLY A 102 25.41 32.87 13.87
N ASP A 103 25.44 34.15 14.21
CA ASP A 103 24.36 34.87 14.88
C ASP A 103 23.85 36.07 14.05
N GLU A 104 24.75 36.94 13.57
CA GLU A 104 24.39 38.04 12.64
C GLU A 104 24.29 37.56 11.20
N VAL A 105 25.21 36.70 10.79
CA VAL A 105 25.20 36.04 9.48
C VAL A 105 25.04 34.54 9.74
N ILE A 106 23.88 34.01 9.41
CA ILE A 106 23.64 32.59 9.55
C ILE A 106 24.28 31.86 8.37
N THR A 107 25.25 31.03 8.67
CA THR A 107 25.96 30.19 7.70
C THR A 107 25.45 28.77 7.78
N ILE A 108 25.01 28.26 6.67
CA ILE A 108 24.42 26.94 6.48
C ILE A 108 25.36 26.15 5.61
N ASP A 109 26.02 25.12 6.16
CA ASP A 109 26.95 24.24 5.48
C ASP A 109 26.23 22.95 5.05
N LEU A 110 25.95 22.80 3.77
CA LEU A 110 25.33 21.60 3.20
C LEU A 110 26.35 20.47 2.93
N GLY A 111 27.64 20.75 3.18
CA GLY A 111 28.72 19.84 2.88
C GLY A 111 29.34 20.04 1.48
N ARG A 112 30.52 19.45 1.27
CA ARG A 112 31.29 19.55 0.00
C ARG A 112 31.44 20.97 -0.55
N ASN A 113 31.63 21.96 0.33
CA ASN A 113 31.73 23.39 0.00
C ASN A 113 30.46 23.99 -0.63
N HIS A 114 29.29 23.44 -0.33
CA HIS A 114 28.01 24.09 -0.63
C HIS A 114 27.57 24.88 0.59
N ILE A 115 27.72 26.19 0.52
CA ILE A 115 27.49 27.11 1.65
C ILE A 115 26.40 28.12 1.29
N VAL A 116 25.45 28.29 2.18
CA VAL A 116 24.41 29.32 2.08
C VAL A 116 24.55 30.26 3.26
N ARG A 117 24.61 31.57 2.99
CA ARG A 117 24.69 32.62 4.03
C ARG A 117 23.45 33.51 3.98
N TYR A 118 22.77 33.59 5.10
CA TYR A 118 21.71 34.59 5.29
C TYR A 118 22.33 35.86 5.86
N LEU A 119 22.32 36.90 5.05
CA LEU A 119 22.82 38.20 5.37
C LEU A 119 21.68 39.10 5.86
N PRO A 120 22.00 40.24 6.54
CA PRO A 120 21.01 41.29 6.80
C PRO A 120 20.33 41.79 5.53
N ASP A 121 19.21 42.50 5.67
CA ASP A 121 18.43 43.09 4.56
C ASP A 121 17.89 42.08 3.56
N SER A 122 17.52 40.87 4.02
CA SER A 122 16.93 39.78 3.20
C SER A 122 17.82 39.36 2.03
N ARG A 123 19.13 39.56 2.14
CA ARG A 123 20.12 39.05 1.19
C ARG A 123 20.52 37.63 1.50
N THR A 124 20.76 36.85 0.46
CA THR A 124 21.25 35.48 0.56
C THR A 124 22.41 35.28 -0.40
N GLU A 125 23.53 34.82 0.09
CA GLU A 125 24.68 34.36 -0.71
C GLU A 125 24.72 32.88 -0.77
N ILE A 126 24.97 32.31 -1.97
CA ILE A 126 25.01 30.89 -2.21
C ILE A 126 26.30 30.58 -2.96
N GLU A 127 27.14 29.77 -2.33
CA GLU A 127 28.40 29.32 -2.86
C GLU A 127 28.27 27.83 -3.24
N ILE A 128 28.51 27.55 -4.52
CA ILE A 128 28.44 26.20 -5.09
C ILE A 128 29.72 25.95 -5.88
N PRO A 129 30.43 24.84 -5.64
CA PRO A 129 31.67 24.53 -6.35
C PRO A 129 31.49 24.53 -7.87
N GLY A 130 32.38 25.27 -8.57
CA GLY A 130 32.35 25.35 -10.04
C GLY A 130 31.31 26.32 -10.62
N PHE A 131 30.58 27.07 -9.76
CA PHE A 131 29.64 28.08 -10.20
C PHE A 131 29.96 29.44 -9.56
N PRO A 132 29.74 30.60 -10.24
CA PRO A 132 29.92 31.90 -9.64
C PRO A 132 29.08 32.10 -8.38
N LEU A 133 29.57 32.92 -7.44
CA LEU A 133 28.83 33.29 -6.23
C LEU A 133 27.46 33.87 -6.60
N ILE A 134 26.40 33.25 -6.13
CA ILE A 134 25.01 33.67 -6.37
C ILE A 134 24.60 34.60 -5.24
N ASN A 135 24.20 35.80 -5.60
CA ASN A 135 23.63 36.80 -4.68
C ASN A 135 22.16 36.99 -5.02
N VAL A 136 21.29 36.79 -4.04
CA VAL A 136 19.86 37.01 -4.18
C VAL A 136 19.37 37.94 -3.09
N ARG A 137 18.53 38.93 -3.47
CA ARG A 137 17.84 39.82 -2.54
C ARG A 137 16.35 39.72 -2.72
N ALA A 138 15.62 39.55 -1.63
CA ALA A 138 14.17 39.58 -1.63
C ALA A 138 13.65 41.01 -1.45
N GLU A 139 12.89 41.49 -2.41
CA GLU A 139 12.30 42.86 -2.42
C GLU A 139 10.77 42.75 -2.54
N GLY A 140 10.12 42.65 -1.38
CA GLY A 140 8.68 42.46 -1.32
C GLY A 140 8.21 41.11 -1.90
N ARG A 141 7.65 41.09 -3.11
CA ARG A 141 7.24 39.87 -3.82
C ARG A 141 8.20 39.44 -4.93
N ALA A 142 9.18 40.26 -5.24
CA ALA A 142 10.15 40.05 -6.30
C ALA A 142 11.50 39.60 -5.73
N LEU A 143 12.29 38.94 -6.56
CA LEU A 143 13.67 38.55 -6.29
C LEU A 143 14.58 39.26 -7.30
N THR A 144 15.66 39.83 -6.79
CA THR A 144 16.76 40.38 -7.62
C THR A 144 17.96 39.46 -7.44
N SER A 145 18.60 39.03 -8.54
CA SER A 145 19.76 38.12 -8.49
C SER A 145 20.80 38.51 -9.55
N ASN A 146 22.03 38.03 -9.35
CA ASN A 146 23.13 38.14 -10.30
C ASN A 146 23.26 36.92 -11.21
N LEU A 147 22.22 36.09 -11.30
CA LEU A 147 22.23 34.88 -12.14
C LEU A 147 22.38 35.25 -13.63
N PRO A 148 23.17 34.47 -14.41
CA PRO A 148 23.28 34.67 -15.85
C PRO A 148 21.98 34.31 -16.57
N GLU A 149 21.84 34.74 -17.83
CA GLU A 149 20.66 34.38 -18.64
C GLU A 149 20.60 32.91 -19.01
N ASP A 150 21.78 32.27 -19.20
CA ASP A 150 21.88 30.85 -19.51
C ASP A 150 22.12 30.07 -18.19
N LEU A 151 21.10 29.33 -17.75
CA LEU A 151 21.10 28.61 -16.48
C LEU A 151 21.28 27.11 -16.70
N PRO A 152 22.08 26.45 -15.88
CA PRO A 152 22.15 24.99 -15.87
C PRO A 152 20.82 24.39 -15.39
N ASP A 153 20.54 23.13 -15.77
CA ASP A 153 19.28 22.42 -15.48
C ASP A 153 18.92 22.32 -13.99
N TRP A 154 19.92 22.41 -13.11
CA TRP A 154 19.73 22.37 -11.66
C TRP A 154 19.36 23.72 -11.03
N ILE A 155 19.31 24.82 -11.82
CA ILE A 155 18.81 26.13 -11.39
C ILE A 155 17.56 26.49 -12.18
N SER A 156 16.49 26.76 -11.48
CA SER A 156 15.25 27.32 -12.04
C SER A 156 15.03 28.72 -11.46
N ALA A 157 15.03 29.73 -12.30
CA ALA A 157 14.88 31.13 -11.85
C ALA A 157 13.72 31.85 -12.54
N SER A 158 12.97 32.60 -11.75
CA SER A 158 11.96 33.53 -12.18
C SER A 158 11.97 34.76 -11.25
N ASN A 159 11.29 35.85 -11.64
CA ASN A 159 11.20 37.05 -10.81
C ASN A 159 10.54 36.83 -9.44
N ARG A 160 9.89 35.69 -9.20
CA ARG A 160 9.17 35.39 -7.96
C ARG A 160 9.73 34.20 -7.19
N ARG A 161 10.49 33.34 -7.85
CA ARG A 161 11.02 32.12 -7.26
C ARG A 161 12.34 31.73 -7.92
N ILE A 162 13.33 31.42 -7.10
CA ILE A 162 14.58 30.79 -7.52
C ILE A 162 14.64 29.45 -6.78
N GLY A 163 14.83 28.36 -7.53
CA GLY A 163 15.04 27.01 -7.02
C GLY A 163 16.38 26.49 -7.48
N ILE A 164 17.19 26.00 -6.55
CA ILE A 164 18.50 25.40 -6.80
C ILE A 164 18.45 23.99 -6.19
N THR A 165 18.76 22.99 -6.99
CA THR A 165 18.75 21.59 -6.54
C THR A 165 20.11 20.98 -6.82
N THR A 166 20.82 20.62 -5.76
CA THR A 166 22.13 19.95 -5.83
C THR A 166 22.04 18.58 -5.10
N PRO A 167 23.00 17.67 -5.30
CA PRO A 167 23.06 16.43 -4.52
C PRO A 167 23.14 16.65 -3.01
N GLU A 168 23.71 17.78 -2.57
CA GLU A 168 23.92 18.10 -1.14
C GLU A 168 22.68 18.76 -0.51
N GLY A 169 21.79 19.34 -1.32
CA GLY A 169 20.58 19.96 -0.77
C GLY A 169 19.79 20.75 -1.79
N ARG A 170 18.67 21.27 -1.34
CA ARG A 170 17.78 22.13 -2.14
C ARG A 170 17.61 23.51 -1.50
N ILE A 171 17.70 24.54 -2.31
CA ILE A 171 17.49 25.91 -1.88
C ILE A 171 16.30 26.49 -2.64
N THR A 172 15.34 27.03 -1.94
CA THR A 172 14.17 27.67 -2.53
C THR A 172 14.06 29.10 -1.99
N LEU A 173 14.13 30.08 -2.89
CA LEU A 173 13.99 31.50 -2.53
C LEU A 173 12.70 32.03 -3.13
N THR A 174 11.94 32.75 -2.33
CA THR A 174 10.76 33.49 -2.73
C THR A 174 10.82 34.89 -2.07
N GLY A 175 10.00 35.81 -2.51
CA GLY A 175 9.93 37.12 -1.86
C GLY A 175 9.49 37.05 -0.39
N ALA A 176 8.73 36.02 0.02
CA ALA A 176 8.26 35.86 1.39
C ALA A 176 9.26 35.11 2.28
N ARG A 177 9.93 34.11 1.76
CA ARG A 177 10.81 33.22 2.56
C ARG A 177 11.93 32.61 1.73
N THR A 178 13.02 32.31 2.42
CA THR A 178 14.16 31.56 1.89
C THR A 178 14.27 30.26 2.69
N GLU A 179 14.25 29.13 2.00
CA GLU A 179 14.26 27.78 2.58
C GLU A 179 15.47 27.02 2.05
N VAL A 180 16.28 26.48 2.95
CA VAL A 180 17.42 25.62 2.64
C VAL A 180 17.17 24.26 3.24
N PHE A 181 17.13 23.22 2.41
CA PHE A 181 16.88 21.84 2.78
C PHE A 181 18.18 21.04 2.74
N ASN A 182 18.48 20.35 3.81
CA ASN A 182 19.55 19.37 3.89
C ASN A 182 18.95 17.97 4.03
N TYR A 183 19.57 16.96 3.42
CA TYR A 183 19.09 15.59 3.36
C TYR A 183 19.99 14.68 4.19
N PHE A 184 19.39 13.91 5.07
CA PHE A 184 20.09 12.96 5.93
C PHE A 184 19.54 11.55 5.76
N PRO A 185 20.37 10.51 5.78
CA PRO A 185 19.92 9.13 5.71
C PRO A 185 19.19 8.73 7.01
N GLY A 186 18.17 7.91 6.88
CA GLY A 186 17.46 7.31 8.01
C GLY A 186 16.12 7.95 8.34
N TRP A 187 15.39 7.28 9.22
CA TRP A 187 14.09 7.71 9.73
C TRP A 187 14.29 8.46 11.04
N GLU A 188 14.51 9.77 10.93
CA GLU A 188 14.70 10.64 12.10
C GLU A 188 13.44 10.74 12.93
N LEU A 189 13.61 10.88 14.24
CA LEU A 189 12.51 11.00 15.22
C LEU A 189 11.52 9.80 15.21
N PHE A 190 11.92 8.68 14.60
CA PHE A 190 11.11 7.46 14.58
C PHE A 190 10.86 6.91 15.99
N TRP A 191 11.88 6.95 16.83
CA TRP A 191 11.79 6.47 18.21
C TRP A 191 11.25 7.53 19.14
N PHE A 192 11.83 8.74 19.12
CA PHE A 192 11.52 9.81 20.05
C PHE A 192 11.50 11.16 19.33
N THR A 193 10.57 12.01 19.70
CA THR A 193 10.50 13.40 19.24
C THR A 193 11.56 14.25 19.96
N LEU A 194 11.85 15.46 19.48
CA LEU A 194 12.86 16.34 20.04
C LEU A 194 12.58 16.77 21.48
N ASP A 195 11.32 16.82 21.87
CA ASP A 195 10.85 17.17 23.22
C ASP A 195 10.87 16.01 24.22
N SER A 196 11.12 14.78 23.73
CA SER A 196 11.22 13.60 24.60
C SER A 196 12.55 13.57 25.37
N PRO A 197 12.57 13.30 26.69
CA PRO A 197 13.79 13.15 27.45
C PRO A 197 14.62 11.93 27.02
N TYR A 198 14.05 11.04 26.24
CA TYR A 198 14.73 9.85 25.69
C TYR A 198 15.39 10.09 24.34
N HIS A 199 15.15 11.27 23.74
CA HIS A 199 15.78 11.62 22.46
C HIS A 199 17.32 11.69 22.62
N GLY A 200 18.04 11.06 21.66
CA GLY A 200 19.52 11.00 21.69
C GLY A 200 20.11 10.08 22.76
N GLN A 201 19.28 9.42 23.58
CA GLN A 201 19.77 8.51 24.62
C GLN A 201 20.04 7.11 24.08
N GLY A 202 21.13 6.50 24.53
CA GLY A 202 21.47 5.12 24.19
C GLY A 202 20.52 4.11 24.88
N LEU A 203 20.32 2.94 24.25
CA LEU A 203 19.53 1.85 24.84
C LEU A 203 20.01 1.46 26.25
N GLY A 204 21.32 1.49 26.50
CA GLY A 204 21.90 1.21 27.83
C GLY A 204 21.43 2.19 28.89
N THR A 205 21.37 3.49 28.57
CA THR A 205 20.88 4.53 29.47
C THR A 205 19.39 4.37 29.77
N ILE A 206 18.59 4.04 28.73
CA ILE A 206 17.15 3.83 28.88
C ILE A 206 16.84 2.59 29.73
N LEU A 207 17.59 1.51 29.58
CA LEU A 207 17.32 0.25 30.28
C LEU A 207 17.93 0.19 31.70
N PHE A 208 19.13 0.78 31.88
CA PHE A 208 19.92 0.59 33.10
C PHE A 208 20.48 1.89 33.69
N GLY A 209 20.26 3.05 33.05
CA GLY A 209 20.75 4.33 33.50
C GLY A 209 19.87 4.96 34.58
N GLU A 210 20.32 6.14 35.05
CA GLU A 210 19.54 6.97 35.96
C GLU A 210 18.21 7.40 35.33
N ARG A 211 17.27 7.79 36.18
CA ARG A 211 15.94 8.19 35.78
C ARG A 211 15.99 9.49 34.96
N LEU A 212 15.57 9.44 33.70
CA LEU A 212 15.58 10.57 32.77
C LEU A 212 14.34 11.48 32.95
N ASP A 213 13.21 10.88 33.33
CA ASP A 213 11.94 11.59 33.61
C ASP A 213 11.59 11.42 35.11
N PRO A 214 11.41 12.50 35.87
CA PRO A 214 11.10 12.41 37.29
C PRO A 214 9.77 11.68 37.57
N ASP A 215 8.81 11.75 36.67
CA ASP A 215 7.45 11.24 36.89
C ASP A 215 7.29 9.79 36.36
N ARG A 216 8.13 9.32 35.45
CA ARG A 216 8.00 8.03 34.80
C ARG A 216 9.30 7.23 34.85
N GLY A 217 9.20 5.89 34.98
CA GLY A 217 10.37 5.02 34.79
C GLY A 217 10.84 5.03 33.35
N ASN A 218 12.14 4.92 33.11
CA ASN A 218 12.75 5.07 31.79
C ASN A 218 12.09 4.18 30.71
N LEU A 219 11.91 2.88 30.98
CA LEU A 219 11.31 1.97 30.00
C LEU A 219 9.84 2.31 29.70
N ALA A 220 9.06 2.58 30.77
CA ALA A 220 7.65 2.92 30.62
C ALA A 220 7.47 4.26 29.89
N GLY A 221 8.29 5.25 30.22
CA GLY A 221 8.29 6.55 29.55
C GLY A 221 8.72 6.44 28.09
N ALA A 222 9.81 5.72 27.80
CA ALA A 222 10.29 5.51 26.44
C ALA A 222 9.25 4.80 25.56
N VAL A 223 8.62 3.74 26.07
CA VAL A 223 7.52 3.05 25.35
C VAL A 223 6.32 3.97 25.15
N SER A 224 5.96 4.77 26.16
CA SER A 224 4.88 5.74 26.05
C SER A 224 5.17 6.81 25.00
N ASP A 225 6.35 7.38 24.98
CA ASP A 225 6.73 8.45 24.07
C ASP A 225 6.84 7.91 22.61
N TRP A 226 7.39 6.71 22.44
CA TRP A 226 7.37 6.03 21.16
C TRP A 226 5.94 5.78 20.67
N TRP A 227 5.08 5.21 21.51
CA TRP A 227 3.70 4.88 21.13
C TRP A 227 2.86 6.10 20.78
N ASN A 228 3.05 7.20 21.52
CA ASN A 228 2.35 8.46 21.28
C ASN A 228 3.14 9.45 20.43
N ASN A 229 4.18 9.00 19.73
CA ASN A 229 4.96 9.84 18.84
C ASN A 229 4.06 10.58 17.84
N ALA A 230 4.02 11.90 17.94
CA ALA A 230 3.12 12.74 17.16
C ALA A 230 3.48 12.77 15.67
N MET A 231 4.73 12.43 15.33
CA MET A 231 5.28 12.51 13.97
C MET A 231 5.01 11.22 13.20
N TRP A 232 5.41 10.08 13.75
CA TRP A 232 5.25 8.76 13.12
C TRP A 232 3.91 8.11 13.43
N ARG A 233 3.18 8.61 14.45
CA ARG A 233 1.82 8.20 14.78
C ARG A 233 1.64 6.69 14.95
N HIS A 234 2.58 6.04 15.65
CA HIS A 234 2.57 4.58 15.79
C HIS A 234 1.23 4.03 16.32
N LYS A 235 0.62 4.73 17.26
CA LYS A 235 -0.71 4.39 17.81
C LYS A 235 -1.79 4.42 16.73
N ASP A 236 -1.84 5.49 15.92
CA ASP A 236 -2.84 5.64 14.86
C ASP A 236 -2.63 4.61 13.75
N VAL A 237 -1.36 4.33 13.43
CA VAL A 237 -0.99 3.31 12.43
C VAL A 237 -1.41 1.91 12.90
N ALA A 238 -1.15 1.57 14.17
CA ALA A 238 -1.58 0.29 14.73
C ALA A 238 -3.11 0.16 14.73
N TRP A 239 -3.83 1.25 15.05
CA TRP A 239 -5.28 1.30 14.95
C TRP A 239 -5.75 1.09 13.50
N ALA A 240 -5.15 1.77 12.54
CA ALA A 240 -5.48 1.66 11.12
C ALA A 240 -5.22 0.24 10.57
N ILE A 241 -4.16 -0.43 11.02
CA ILE A 241 -3.93 -1.85 10.71
C ILE A 241 -5.08 -2.70 11.28
N GLY A 242 -5.45 -2.47 12.53
CA GLY A 242 -6.59 -3.15 13.17
C GLY A 242 -7.89 -2.96 12.40
N GLU A 243 -8.19 -1.75 11.93
CA GLU A 243 -9.35 -1.46 11.09
C GLU A 243 -9.30 -2.23 9.76
N THR A 244 -8.14 -2.32 9.13
CA THR A 244 -7.98 -3.05 7.86
C THR A 244 -8.24 -4.55 8.05
N ILE A 245 -7.70 -5.14 9.11
CA ILE A 245 -7.94 -6.55 9.47
C ILE A 245 -9.42 -6.76 9.80
N LEU A 246 -10.03 -5.84 10.54
CA LEU A 246 -11.45 -5.89 10.91
C LEU A 246 -12.36 -5.80 9.67
N MET A 247 -12.06 -4.93 8.71
CA MET A 247 -12.76 -4.85 7.43
C MET A 247 -12.74 -6.20 6.69
N ALA A 248 -11.53 -6.79 6.56
CA ALA A 248 -11.38 -8.08 5.91
C ALA A 248 -12.14 -9.19 6.66
N PHE A 249 -12.05 -9.21 7.98
CA PHE A 249 -12.72 -10.20 8.82
C PHE A 249 -14.24 -10.09 8.73
N LEU A 250 -14.80 -8.90 8.95
CA LEU A 250 -16.24 -8.67 8.90
C LEU A 250 -16.81 -8.95 7.51
N GLY A 251 -16.11 -8.51 6.45
CA GLY A 251 -16.51 -8.77 5.08
C GLY A 251 -16.55 -10.27 4.77
N THR A 252 -15.47 -10.98 5.06
CA THR A 252 -15.33 -12.42 4.77
C THR A 252 -16.27 -13.26 5.62
N MET A 253 -16.31 -13.06 6.94
CA MET A 253 -17.18 -13.83 7.84
C MET A 253 -18.65 -13.53 7.58
N GLY A 254 -19.02 -12.28 7.38
CA GLY A 254 -20.37 -11.87 7.01
C GLY A 254 -20.82 -12.51 5.70
N ALA A 255 -19.96 -12.50 4.70
CA ALA A 255 -20.22 -13.14 3.41
C ALA A 255 -20.43 -14.65 3.56
N ALA A 256 -19.59 -15.33 4.34
CA ALA A 256 -19.71 -16.78 4.58
C ALA A 256 -21.01 -17.14 5.29
N ILE A 257 -21.42 -16.34 6.30
CA ILE A 257 -22.66 -16.54 7.06
C ILE A 257 -23.88 -16.37 6.14
N ILE A 258 -23.89 -15.35 5.27
CA ILE A 258 -25.00 -15.10 4.32
C ILE A 258 -24.99 -16.13 3.18
N ALA A 259 -23.82 -16.45 2.65
CA ALA A 259 -23.68 -17.37 1.53
C ALA A 259 -24.08 -18.83 1.89
N LEU A 260 -23.88 -19.24 3.13
CA LEU A 260 -24.14 -20.63 3.54
C LEU A 260 -25.60 -21.04 3.34
N PRO A 261 -26.61 -20.36 3.88
CA PRO A 261 -28.02 -20.71 3.62
C PRO A 261 -28.39 -20.59 2.14
N LEU A 262 -27.89 -19.56 1.46
CA LEU A 262 -28.13 -19.37 0.04
C LEU A 262 -27.50 -20.48 -0.82
N ALA A 263 -26.36 -21.03 -0.41
CA ALA A 263 -25.73 -22.17 -1.08
C ALA A 263 -26.59 -23.44 -1.03
N PHE A 264 -27.28 -23.71 0.09
CA PHE A 264 -28.26 -24.79 0.16
C PHE A 264 -29.42 -24.59 -0.84
N MET A 265 -29.89 -23.36 -1.03
CA MET A 265 -30.90 -23.02 -2.01
C MET A 265 -30.40 -23.19 -3.45
N ALA A 266 -29.12 -22.98 -3.70
CA ALA A 266 -28.48 -23.10 -5.01
C ALA A 266 -28.05 -24.52 -5.37
N ALA A 267 -27.83 -25.39 -4.38
CA ALA A 267 -27.34 -26.76 -4.57
C ALA A 267 -28.47 -27.70 -5.07
N LYS A 268 -28.19 -28.44 -6.16
CA LYS A 268 -29.15 -29.29 -6.86
C LYS A 268 -29.80 -30.37 -5.94
N ARG A 269 -29.05 -30.92 -5.01
CA ARG A 269 -29.50 -31.97 -4.11
C ARG A 269 -30.39 -31.50 -2.97
N PHE A 270 -30.30 -30.22 -2.61
CA PHE A 270 -30.94 -29.65 -1.44
C PHE A 270 -32.12 -28.73 -1.81
N SER A 271 -32.13 -28.19 -3.03
CA SER A 271 -33.20 -27.30 -3.52
C SER A 271 -34.18 -28.06 -4.38
N PRO A 272 -35.43 -28.27 -3.93
CA PRO A 272 -36.45 -29.00 -4.69
C PRO A 272 -36.98 -28.21 -5.88
N VAL A 273 -36.90 -26.86 -5.81
CA VAL A 273 -37.48 -25.95 -6.82
C VAL A 273 -36.40 -25.47 -7.80
N MET A 274 -36.48 -25.92 -9.05
CA MET A 274 -35.52 -25.59 -10.11
C MET A 274 -35.41 -24.08 -10.35
N MET A 275 -36.51 -23.35 -10.28
CA MET A 275 -36.55 -21.91 -10.51
C MET A 275 -35.82 -21.14 -9.42
N LEU A 276 -35.99 -21.52 -8.13
CA LEU A 276 -35.30 -20.94 -6.99
C LEU A 276 -33.77 -21.14 -7.10
N ARG A 277 -33.37 -22.40 -7.44
CA ARG A 277 -31.95 -22.72 -7.67
C ARG A 277 -31.33 -21.88 -8.78
N ALA A 278 -32.03 -21.78 -9.93
CA ALA A 278 -31.55 -21.01 -11.06
C ALA A 278 -31.46 -19.51 -10.71
N ALA A 279 -32.47 -18.95 -10.04
CA ALA A 279 -32.45 -17.57 -9.59
C ALA A 279 -31.31 -17.26 -8.63
N THR A 280 -31.10 -18.10 -7.58
CA THR A 280 -30.03 -17.91 -6.61
C THR A 280 -28.64 -17.98 -7.28
N ARG A 281 -28.44 -18.92 -8.22
CA ARG A 281 -27.19 -18.98 -8.99
C ARG A 281 -26.94 -17.72 -9.84
N ARG A 282 -28.00 -17.17 -10.47
CA ARG A 282 -27.86 -15.92 -11.23
C ARG A 282 -27.54 -14.72 -10.34
N VAL A 283 -28.10 -14.69 -9.12
CA VAL A 283 -27.73 -13.67 -8.13
C VAL A 283 -26.25 -13.80 -7.77
N PHE A 284 -25.75 -15.00 -7.49
CA PHE A 284 -24.32 -15.21 -7.23
C PHE A 284 -23.44 -14.77 -8.41
N ASP A 285 -23.82 -15.15 -9.64
CA ASP A 285 -23.07 -14.78 -10.84
C ASP A 285 -23.03 -13.27 -11.04
N PHE A 286 -24.13 -12.56 -10.77
CA PHE A 286 -24.19 -11.11 -10.85
C PHE A 286 -23.35 -10.43 -9.77
N VAL A 287 -23.54 -10.81 -8.52
CA VAL A 287 -22.89 -10.15 -7.37
C VAL A 287 -21.36 -10.30 -7.41
N ARG A 288 -20.86 -11.51 -7.73
CA ARG A 288 -19.41 -11.76 -7.87
C ARG A 288 -18.82 -11.21 -9.18
N GLY A 289 -19.67 -10.96 -10.19
CA GLY A 289 -19.24 -10.39 -11.47
C GLY A 289 -18.90 -8.91 -11.39
N VAL A 290 -19.33 -8.23 -10.31
CA VAL A 290 -18.97 -6.85 -10.02
C VAL A 290 -17.85 -6.84 -8.98
N ASP A 291 -16.72 -6.22 -9.33
CA ASP A 291 -15.57 -6.14 -8.45
C ASP A 291 -15.88 -5.38 -7.15
N ALA A 292 -15.23 -5.77 -6.05
CA ALA A 292 -15.40 -5.13 -4.75
C ALA A 292 -15.11 -3.63 -4.77
N LEU A 293 -14.17 -3.17 -5.63
CA LEU A 293 -13.87 -1.74 -5.77
C LEU A 293 -15.07 -0.95 -6.33
N ILE A 294 -15.83 -1.55 -7.25
CA ILE A 294 -17.04 -0.90 -7.80
C ILE A 294 -18.11 -0.79 -6.71
N TRP A 295 -18.34 -1.90 -5.97
CA TRP A 295 -19.24 -1.88 -4.82
C TRP A 295 -18.80 -0.85 -3.78
N THR A 296 -17.51 -0.73 -3.54
CA THR A 296 -16.93 0.27 -2.64
C THR A 296 -17.36 1.69 -3.00
N VAL A 297 -17.22 2.07 -4.27
CA VAL A 297 -17.60 3.42 -4.74
C VAL A 297 -19.11 3.66 -4.59
N VAL A 298 -19.94 2.67 -4.97
CA VAL A 298 -21.40 2.78 -4.86
C VAL A 298 -21.82 2.91 -3.39
N LEU A 299 -21.30 2.06 -2.52
CA LEU A 299 -21.65 2.05 -1.09
C LEU A 299 -21.12 3.29 -0.35
N ALA A 300 -19.93 3.79 -0.71
CA ALA A 300 -19.39 5.01 -0.15
C ALA A 300 -20.25 6.25 -0.48
N ARG A 301 -20.90 6.24 -1.64
CA ARG A 301 -21.89 7.28 -2.00
C ARG A 301 -23.20 7.13 -1.25
N ALA A 302 -23.63 5.91 -0.96
CA ALA A 302 -24.90 5.63 -0.29
C ALA A 302 -24.83 5.80 1.23
N PHE A 303 -23.77 5.30 1.86
CA PHE A 303 -23.63 5.23 3.33
C PHE A 303 -22.53 6.15 3.90
N GLY A 304 -21.78 6.82 3.03
CA GLY A 304 -20.61 7.59 3.40
C GLY A 304 -19.32 6.75 3.41
N PRO A 305 -18.17 7.43 3.37
CA PRO A 305 -16.86 6.76 3.44
C PRO A 305 -16.59 6.23 4.86
N GLY A 306 -15.90 5.10 4.95
CA GLY A 306 -15.48 4.53 6.23
C GLY A 306 -15.19 3.02 6.17
N PRO A 307 -14.59 2.44 7.24
CA PRO A 307 -14.21 1.03 7.28
C PRO A 307 -15.39 0.07 7.12
N LEU A 308 -16.55 0.41 7.67
CA LEU A 308 -17.76 -0.42 7.53
C LEU A 308 -18.22 -0.53 6.07
N THR A 309 -18.15 0.56 5.33
CA THR A 309 -18.49 0.58 3.89
C THR A 309 -17.55 -0.33 3.10
N GLY A 310 -16.27 -0.34 3.42
CA GLY A 310 -15.30 -1.28 2.84
C GLY A 310 -15.62 -2.74 3.17
N ALA A 311 -15.95 -3.03 4.42
CA ALA A 311 -16.38 -4.37 4.83
C ALA A 311 -17.64 -4.84 4.10
N LEU A 312 -18.62 -3.96 3.90
CA LEU A 312 -19.85 -4.27 3.14
C LEU A 312 -19.56 -4.57 1.67
N ALA A 313 -18.61 -3.87 1.04
CA ALA A 313 -18.21 -4.14 -0.34
C ALA A 313 -17.62 -5.55 -0.50
N ILE A 314 -16.72 -5.95 0.40
CA ILE A 314 -16.17 -7.31 0.47
C ILE A 314 -17.28 -8.32 0.72
N LEU A 315 -18.16 -8.05 1.70
CA LEU A 315 -19.27 -8.93 2.06
C LEU A 315 -20.17 -9.21 0.85
N ILE A 316 -20.55 -8.21 0.09
CA ILE A 316 -21.42 -8.38 -1.09
C ILE A 316 -20.72 -9.26 -2.12
N THR A 317 -19.50 -8.89 -2.55
CA THR A 317 -18.76 -9.62 -3.59
C THR A 317 -18.51 -11.08 -3.19
N ASP A 318 -18.07 -11.30 -1.96
CA ASP A 318 -17.73 -12.63 -1.48
C ASP A 318 -18.96 -13.49 -1.18
N THR A 319 -20.10 -12.90 -0.88
CA THR A 319 -21.37 -13.66 -0.80
C THR A 319 -21.67 -14.38 -2.11
N GLY A 320 -21.44 -13.72 -3.26
CA GLY A 320 -21.57 -14.37 -4.57
C GLY A 320 -20.54 -15.50 -4.78
N THR A 321 -19.31 -15.25 -4.41
CA THR A 321 -18.21 -16.20 -4.57
C THR A 321 -18.36 -17.42 -3.65
N PHE A 322 -18.60 -17.20 -2.37
CA PHE A 322 -18.84 -18.28 -1.41
C PHE A 322 -20.12 -19.03 -1.72
N GLY A 323 -21.20 -18.34 -2.13
CA GLY A 323 -22.43 -18.98 -2.52
C GLY A 323 -22.24 -20.02 -3.62
N LYS A 324 -21.39 -19.71 -4.60
CA LYS A 324 -21.04 -20.65 -5.66
C LYS A 324 -20.15 -21.78 -5.14
N ILE A 325 -19.03 -21.47 -4.48
CA ILE A 325 -18.09 -22.47 -3.96
C ILE A 325 -18.78 -23.41 -2.99
N PHE A 326 -19.61 -22.89 -2.09
CA PHE A 326 -20.31 -23.70 -1.10
C PHE A 326 -21.40 -24.58 -1.75
N SER A 327 -22.12 -24.07 -2.75
CA SER A 327 -23.09 -24.88 -3.49
C SER A 327 -22.43 -26.01 -4.26
N GLU A 328 -21.26 -25.78 -4.85
CA GLU A 328 -20.47 -26.82 -5.53
C GLU A 328 -19.92 -27.86 -4.52
N ALA A 329 -19.44 -27.42 -3.37
CA ALA A 329 -19.01 -28.35 -2.29
C ALA A 329 -20.17 -29.23 -1.81
N LEU A 330 -21.36 -28.67 -1.63
CA LEU A 330 -22.57 -29.43 -1.27
C LEU A 330 -23.00 -30.41 -2.37
N GLU A 331 -22.78 -30.13 -3.64
CA GLU A 331 -23.11 -31.03 -4.75
C GLU A 331 -22.10 -32.17 -4.88
N ASN A 332 -20.85 -32.00 -4.46
CA ASN A 332 -19.75 -32.95 -4.57
C ASN A 332 -19.62 -33.87 -3.35
N VAL A 333 -20.59 -33.87 -2.44
CA VAL A 333 -20.60 -34.78 -1.26
C VAL A 333 -20.68 -36.25 -1.69
N ASP A 334 -19.87 -37.10 -1.08
CA ASP A 334 -19.90 -38.56 -1.33
C ASP A 334 -21.21 -39.18 -0.87
N GLN A 335 -21.99 -39.65 -1.84
CA GLN A 335 -23.29 -40.25 -1.61
C GLN A 335 -23.21 -41.52 -0.77
N LYS A 336 -22.14 -42.32 -0.91
CA LYS A 336 -21.96 -43.59 -0.16
C LYS A 336 -21.89 -43.35 1.35
N GLN A 337 -21.26 -42.24 1.77
CA GLN A 337 -21.21 -41.91 3.20
C GLN A 337 -22.59 -41.51 3.73
N ILE A 338 -23.42 -40.83 2.93
CA ILE A 338 -24.76 -40.46 3.31
C ILE A 338 -25.64 -41.72 3.42
N GLU A 339 -25.55 -42.62 2.44
CA GLU A 339 -26.26 -43.92 2.44
C GLU A 339 -25.82 -44.80 3.60
N GLY A 340 -24.54 -44.81 3.96
CA GLY A 340 -24.01 -45.50 5.14
C GLY A 340 -24.66 -45.00 6.43
N VAL A 341 -24.85 -43.69 6.59
CA VAL A 341 -25.56 -43.11 7.74
C VAL A 341 -27.05 -43.44 7.69
N GLU A 342 -27.67 -43.43 6.50
CA GLU A 342 -29.08 -43.77 6.30
C GLU A 342 -29.37 -45.24 6.65
N SER A 343 -28.48 -46.17 6.32
CA SER A 343 -28.63 -47.61 6.62
C SER A 343 -28.70 -47.92 8.12
N THR A 344 -28.25 -47.00 8.98
CA THR A 344 -28.38 -47.09 10.45
C THR A 344 -29.77 -46.68 10.97
N GLY A 345 -30.72 -46.35 10.09
CA GLY A 345 -32.06 -45.85 10.47
C GLY A 345 -32.09 -44.37 10.84
N ALA A 346 -31.06 -43.57 10.44
CA ALA A 346 -30.95 -42.14 10.77
C ALA A 346 -32.06 -41.32 10.11
N LYS A 347 -32.66 -40.41 10.89
CA LYS A 347 -33.64 -39.42 10.42
C LYS A 347 -32.98 -38.41 9.46
N PRO A 348 -33.75 -37.72 8.57
CA PRO A 348 -33.18 -36.80 7.62
C PRO A 348 -32.22 -35.77 8.21
N LEU A 349 -32.53 -35.16 9.36
CA LEU A 349 -31.63 -34.20 10.02
C LEU A 349 -30.32 -34.86 10.49
N GLN A 350 -30.37 -36.13 10.93
CA GLN A 350 -29.18 -36.87 11.33
C GLN A 350 -28.29 -37.22 10.15
N ARG A 351 -28.89 -37.55 8.98
CA ARG A 351 -28.15 -37.73 7.72
C ARG A 351 -27.37 -36.51 7.33
N TYR A 352 -27.95 -35.31 7.42
CA TYR A 352 -27.25 -34.08 7.16
C TYR A 352 -26.15 -33.84 8.17
N ARG A 353 -26.42 -34.00 9.47
CA ARG A 353 -25.46 -33.72 10.53
C ARG A 353 -24.25 -34.66 10.49
N PHE A 354 -24.43 -35.93 10.21
CA PHE A 354 -23.36 -36.95 10.28
C PHE A 354 -22.84 -37.39 8.90
N GLY A 355 -23.60 -37.25 7.84
CA GLY A 355 -23.21 -37.62 6.48
C GLY A 355 -22.73 -36.44 5.61
N VAL A 356 -23.32 -35.23 5.74
CA VAL A 356 -22.99 -34.10 4.88
C VAL A 356 -22.03 -33.12 5.56
N ILE A 357 -22.38 -32.61 6.75
CA ILE A 357 -21.62 -31.54 7.44
C ILE A 357 -20.14 -31.92 7.63
N PRO A 358 -19.76 -33.12 8.08
CA PRO A 358 -18.34 -33.46 8.27
C PRO A 358 -17.51 -33.44 6.98
N GLN A 359 -18.13 -33.66 5.82
CA GLN A 359 -17.46 -33.62 4.53
C GLN A 359 -17.27 -32.17 4.03
N VAL A 360 -18.26 -31.33 4.26
CA VAL A 360 -18.33 -29.98 3.68
C VAL A 360 -17.57 -28.94 4.55
N VAL A 361 -17.70 -29.02 5.87
CA VAL A 361 -17.13 -28.02 6.79
C VAL A 361 -15.62 -27.82 6.61
N PRO A 362 -14.78 -28.84 6.47
CA PRO A 362 -13.34 -28.64 6.24
C PRO A 362 -13.07 -27.85 4.95
N VAL A 363 -13.82 -28.13 3.88
CA VAL A 363 -13.67 -27.43 2.60
C VAL A 363 -14.11 -25.98 2.73
N LEU A 364 -15.24 -25.71 3.40
CA LEU A 364 -15.73 -24.35 3.61
C LEU A 364 -14.75 -23.53 4.46
N LEU A 365 -14.26 -24.11 5.56
CA LEU A 365 -13.29 -23.43 6.43
C LEU A 365 -11.99 -23.12 5.69
N ALA A 366 -11.50 -24.06 4.86
CA ALA A 366 -10.32 -23.81 4.04
C ALA A 366 -10.50 -22.61 3.11
N GLN A 367 -11.68 -22.51 2.46
CA GLN A 367 -11.99 -21.41 1.57
C GLN A 367 -12.16 -20.07 2.33
N ILE A 368 -12.88 -20.09 3.45
CA ILE A 368 -13.05 -18.88 4.29
C ILE A 368 -11.70 -18.33 4.74
N LEU A 369 -10.80 -19.19 5.21
CA LEU A 369 -9.46 -18.77 5.65
C LEU A 369 -8.59 -18.26 4.50
N TYR A 370 -8.69 -18.86 3.31
CA TYR A 370 -8.03 -18.39 2.11
C TYR A 370 -8.53 -16.99 1.70
N PHE A 371 -9.84 -16.79 1.71
CA PHE A 371 -10.41 -15.48 1.38
C PHE A 371 -10.13 -14.43 2.45
N LEU A 372 -10.08 -14.80 3.73
CA LEU A 372 -9.69 -13.87 4.80
C LEU A 372 -8.28 -13.30 4.58
N GLU A 373 -7.32 -14.16 4.22
CA GLU A 373 -5.97 -13.74 3.85
C GLU A 373 -5.98 -12.81 2.63
N SER A 374 -6.64 -13.23 1.53
CA SER A 374 -6.72 -12.45 0.30
C SER A 374 -7.41 -11.10 0.52
N ASN A 375 -8.48 -11.08 1.31
CA ASN A 375 -9.24 -9.88 1.62
C ASN A 375 -8.49 -8.90 2.52
N THR A 376 -7.51 -9.34 3.29
CA THR A 376 -6.64 -8.41 4.03
C THR A 376 -5.85 -7.50 3.09
N ARG A 377 -5.38 -8.03 1.96
CA ARG A 377 -4.74 -7.23 0.90
C ARG A 377 -5.76 -6.31 0.20
N SER A 378 -6.90 -6.87 -0.19
CA SER A 378 -7.96 -6.11 -0.85
C SER A 378 -8.49 -4.99 0.04
N ALA A 379 -8.65 -5.23 1.35
CA ALA A 379 -9.08 -4.25 2.33
C ALA A 379 -8.14 -3.04 2.41
N THR A 380 -6.84 -3.22 2.19
CA THR A 380 -5.90 -2.09 2.12
C THR A 380 -6.23 -1.15 0.95
N ILE A 381 -6.49 -1.71 -0.24
CA ILE A 381 -6.84 -0.93 -1.43
C ILE A 381 -8.23 -0.30 -1.27
N ILE A 382 -9.19 -1.07 -0.77
CA ILE A 382 -10.55 -0.61 -0.49
C ILE A 382 -10.52 0.53 0.53
N GLY A 383 -9.72 0.40 1.59
CA GLY A 383 -9.53 1.42 2.61
C GLY A 383 -8.98 2.74 2.07
N ALA A 384 -8.10 2.68 1.08
CA ALA A 384 -7.59 3.86 0.38
C ALA A 384 -8.71 4.63 -0.35
N ILE A 385 -9.75 3.95 -0.81
CA ILE A 385 -10.89 4.53 -1.52
C ILE A 385 -12.00 4.94 -0.55
N THR A 386 -12.32 4.10 0.44
CA THR A 386 -13.41 4.35 1.41
C THR A 386 -13.02 5.30 2.54
N GLY A 387 -11.75 5.62 2.68
CA GLY A 387 -11.30 6.51 3.75
C GLY A 387 -11.18 5.81 5.11
N GLY A 388 -10.64 4.57 5.16
CA GLY A 388 -10.41 3.84 6.40
C GLY A 388 -9.16 2.95 6.37
N GLY A 389 -8.69 2.55 7.55
CA GLY A 389 -7.55 1.66 7.72
C GLY A 389 -6.22 2.22 7.21
N ILE A 390 -5.21 1.34 7.13
CA ILE A 390 -3.85 1.74 6.72
C ILE A 390 -3.78 2.20 5.26
N GLY A 391 -4.72 1.79 4.41
CA GLY A 391 -4.81 2.24 3.03
C GLY A 391 -5.09 3.74 2.92
N LEU A 392 -5.93 4.29 3.79
CA LEU A 392 -6.16 5.74 3.87
C LEU A 392 -4.89 6.49 4.24
N MET A 393 -4.18 6.04 5.29
CA MET A 393 -2.94 6.68 5.74
C MET A 393 -1.88 6.68 4.64
N LEU A 394 -1.72 5.54 3.95
CA LEU A 394 -0.82 5.42 2.79
C LEU A 394 -1.19 6.42 1.68
N THR A 395 -2.47 6.50 1.32
CA THR A 395 -2.92 7.41 0.25
C THR A 395 -2.71 8.87 0.64
N GLN A 396 -2.99 9.24 1.89
CA GLN A 396 -2.74 10.58 2.40
C GLN A 396 -1.25 10.94 2.34
N ALA A 397 -0.36 10.04 2.79
CA ALA A 397 1.08 10.25 2.73
C ALA A 397 1.59 10.42 1.29
N ILE A 398 1.12 9.59 0.34
CA ILE A 398 1.47 9.72 -1.09
C ILE A 398 0.99 11.07 -1.66
N GLN A 399 -0.20 11.53 -1.30
CA GLN A 399 -0.76 12.78 -1.82
C GLN A 399 0.03 14.02 -1.38
N THR A 400 0.71 13.98 -0.25
CA THR A 400 1.58 15.09 0.19
C THR A 400 2.79 15.27 -0.71
N GLN A 401 3.27 14.22 -1.37
CA GLN A 401 4.50 14.15 -2.17
C GLN A 401 5.76 14.62 -1.43
N LYS A 402 5.72 14.65 -0.10
CA LYS A 402 6.79 15.13 0.77
C LYS A 402 7.28 14.08 1.76
N ASN A 403 6.40 13.19 2.19
CA ASN A 403 6.64 12.25 3.29
C ASN A 403 6.88 10.82 2.77
N TRP A 404 7.88 10.64 1.90
CA TRP A 404 8.17 9.33 1.31
C TRP A 404 8.68 8.32 2.33
N GLU A 405 9.31 8.78 3.42
CA GLU A 405 9.69 7.93 4.56
C GLU A 405 8.47 7.36 5.30
N GLU A 406 7.38 8.14 5.45
CA GLU A 406 6.12 7.64 6.01
C GLU A 406 5.46 6.63 5.06
N VAL A 407 5.50 6.90 3.75
CA VAL A 407 5.02 5.96 2.72
C VAL A 407 5.76 4.63 2.82
N ALA A 408 7.09 4.66 2.93
CA ALA A 408 7.90 3.47 3.10
C ALA A 408 7.55 2.71 4.39
N TYR A 409 7.37 3.41 5.50
CA TYR A 409 6.94 2.84 6.77
C TYR A 409 5.59 2.12 6.64
N TYR A 410 4.59 2.76 6.02
CA TYR A 410 3.28 2.14 5.83
C TYR A 410 3.34 0.92 4.89
N ILE A 411 4.14 0.99 3.82
CA ILE A 411 4.34 -0.15 2.92
C ILE A 411 4.96 -1.34 3.67
N VAL A 412 6.00 -1.11 4.47
CA VAL A 412 6.63 -2.16 5.29
C VAL A 412 5.61 -2.79 6.23
N LEU A 413 4.80 -1.98 6.92
CA LEU A 413 3.79 -2.49 7.84
C LEU A 413 2.65 -3.24 7.13
N ILE A 414 2.23 -2.80 5.94
CA ILE A 414 1.26 -3.54 5.12
C ILE A 414 1.81 -4.91 4.74
N VAL A 415 3.07 -4.99 4.31
CA VAL A 415 3.72 -6.27 3.98
C VAL A 415 3.79 -7.18 5.21
N VAL A 416 4.21 -6.65 6.36
CA VAL A 416 4.26 -7.40 7.63
C VAL A 416 2.87 -7.89 8.03
N MET A 417 1.85 -7.03 7.94
CA MET A 417 0.45 -7.39 8.21
C MET A 417 -0.03 -8.53 7.31
N VAL A 418 0.24 -8.46 6.00
CA VAL A 418 -0.14 -9.52 5.04
C VAL A 418 0.59 -10.82 5.35
N MET A 419 1.90 -10.77 5.61
CA MET A 419 2.69 -11.96 6.00
C MET A 419 2.18 -12.58 7.31
N PHE A 420 1.82 -11.75 8.29
CA PHE A 420 1.22 -12.21 9.54
C PHE A 420 -0.12 -12.91 9.30
N MET A 421 -0.99 -12.34 8.46
CA MET A 421 -2.30 -12.91 8.13
C MET A 421 -2.18 -14.22 7.34
N ASP A 422 -1.20 -14.33 6.44
CA ASP A 422 -0.89 -15.57 5.73
C ASP A 422 -0.43 -16.68 6.70
N TRP A 423 0.54 -16.36 7.55
CA TRP A 423 1.00 -17.28 8.60
C TRP A 423 -0.14 -17.70 9.54
N PHE A 424 -0.94 -16.75 10.03
CA PHE A 424 -2.07 -16.99 10.94
C PHE A 424 -3.14 -17.86 10.28
N SER A 425 -3.52 -17.55 9.05
CA SER A 425 -4.49 -18.33 8.25
C SER A 425 -3.99 -19.77 8.00
N GLY A 426 -2.70 -19.91 7.66
CA GLY A 426 -2.06 -21.22 7.48
C GLY A 426 -2.01 -22.05 8.76
N TRP A 427 -1.63 -21.42 9.89
CA TRP A 427 -1.63 -22.06 11.21
C TRP A 427 -3.04 -22.51 11.62
N LEU A 428 -4.05 -21.65 11.46
CA LEU A 428 -5.43 -21.95 11.80
C LEU A 428 -6.01 -23.06 10.93
N ARG A 429 -5.69 -23.08 9.63
CA ARG A 429 -6.06 -24.14 8.69
C ARG A 429 -5.46 -25.48 9.11
N GLY A 430 -4.19 -25.52 9.46
CA GLY A 430 -3.53 -26.74 9.96
C GLY A 430 -4.18 -27.29 11.23
N LYS A 431 -4.59 -26.41 12.15
CA LYS A 431 -5.23 -26.79 13.41
C LYS A 431 -6.69 -27.25 13.24
N LEU A 432 -7.47 -26.61 12.36
CA LEU A 432 -8.90 -26.87 12.19
C LEU A 432 -9.19 -28.03 11.23
N ILE A 433 -8.36 -28.23 10.20
CA ILE A 433 -8.64 -29.21 9.14
C ILE A 433 -7.84 -30.50 9.37
N GLY A 434 -6.88 -30.47 10.30
CA GLY A 434 -6.06 -31.66 10.67
C GLY A 434 -5.08 -31.99 9.54
N ARG A 435 -3.88 -31.45 9.58
CA ARG A 435 -2.76 -31.96 8.82
C ARG A 435 -2.44 -33.33 9.42
N LYS A 436 -2.86 -34.39 8.74
CA LYS A 436 -2.21 -35.71 8.93
C LYS A 436 -0.85 -35.56 8.25
N ASP A 437 0.20 -35.31 9.04
CA ASP A 437 1.56 -35.57 8.63
C ASP A 437 1.78 -37.05 8.39
#